data_68346a8118125e801aefd7cf8eff84ad
#
_entry.id   68346a8118125e801aefd7cf8eff84ad
#
_cell.length_a   1.000
_cell.length_b   1.000
_cell.length_c   1.000
_cell.angle_alpha   90.00
_cell.angle_beta   90.00
_cell.angle_gamma   90.00
#
_symmetry.space_group_name_H-M   'P 1'
#
loop_
_entity.id
_entity.type
_entity.pdbx_description
1 polymer ?
#
loop_
_entity_poly.entity_id
_entity_poly.type
_entity_poly.pdbx_seq_one_letter_code
_entity_poly.pdbx_strand_id
1 'polypeptide(L)'
;GMPKIYKKIALGDNDVVQRSFTLERTGKKERFTLLALADVQIGRDDEVVMLEKEVLPLLVPYVQQLDKPVYGISLGDLVWDNMPFHSVYKEQIRKIGVPVFQVIGNHDHDKAIGMDTEADHSFRAAFGPTYYSYNIGDCHFVVLDDVLYTGSSNYTAEITEAQMAWLEQDLKHVPKDKLIIIG
;
A
#
# COMPACT_ATOMS: atom_id res chain seq x y z
N GLY A 1 5.54 4.75 11.23
CA GLY A 1 5.81 3.38 10.80
C GLY A 1 4.74 2.88 9.84
N MET A 2 5.00 1.78 9.11
CA MET A 2 3.97 1.19 8.24
C MET A 2 2.78 0.69 9.05
N PRO A 3 1.55 0.96 8.63
CA PRO A 3 0.37 0.42 9.29
C PRO A 3 0.36 -1.11 9.18
N LYS A 4 -0.09 -1.79 10.24
CA LYS A 4 -0.39 -3.23 10.15
C LYS A 4 -1.77 -3.36 9.52
N ILE A 5 -1.80 -3.56 8.21
CA ILE A 5 -3.04 -3.57 7.43
C ILE A 5 -3.80 -4.88 7.65
N TYR A 6 -3.07 -6.00 7.78
CA TYR A 6 -3.69 -7.32 7.95
C TYR A 6 -2.75 -8.31 8.64
N LYS A 7 -3.32 -9.43 9.06
CA LYS A 7 -2.58 -10.61 9.47
C LYS A 7 -3.13 -11.83 8.74
N LYS A 8 -2.31 -12.45 7.91
CA LYS A 8 -2.70 -13.69 7.21
C LYS A 8 -2.89 -14.81 8.24
N ILE A 9 -4.01 -15.48 8.16
CA ILE A 9 -4.37 -16.65 8.99
C ILE A 9 -4.70 -17.78 8.01
N ALA A 10 -3.93 -18.87 8.06
CA ALA A 10 -4.28 -20.08 7.33
C ALA A 10 -5.38 -20.82 8.11
N LEU A 11 -6.42 -21.24 7.41
CA LEU A 11 -7.50 -22.08 7.93
C LEU A 11 -7.41 -23.45 7.25
N GLY A 12 -7.43 -24.54 8.04
CA GLY A 12 -7.72 -25.87 7.55
C GLY A 12 -9.24 -26.08 7.43
N ASP A 13 -9.65 -27.14 6.76
CA ASP A 13 -11.05 -27.41 6.39
C ASP A 13 -12.03 -27.48 7.58
N ASN A 14 -11.55 -27.73 8.79
CA ASN A 14 -12.37 -27.84 10.00
C ASN A 14 -11.88 -26.94 11.15
N ASP A 15 -11.02 -25.96 10.89
CA ASP A 15 -10.41 -25.15 11.93
C ASP A 15 -11.30 -23.97 12.31
N VAL A 16 -11.50 -23.80 13.61
CA VAL A 16 -12.01 -22.53 14.18
C VAL A 16 -10.81 -21.78 14.77
N VAL A 17 -10.43 -20.68 14.15
CA VAL A 17 -9.31 -19.85 14.62
C VAL A 17 -9.85 -18.58 15.26
N GLN A 18 -9.65 -18.46 16.58
CA GLN A 18 -9.96 -17.22 17.32
C GLN A 18 -8.70 -16.36 17.42
N ARG A 19 -8.83 -15.08 17.08
CA ARG A 19 -7.79 -14.06 17.23
C ARG A 19 -8.35 -12.80 17.88
N SER A 20 -7.58 -12.26 18.81
CA SER A 20 -7.89 -10.99 19.44
C SER A 20 -6.95 -9.91 18.94
N PHE A 21 -7.49 -8.73 18.69
CA PHE A 21 -6.72 -7.55 18.27
C PHE A 21 -6.99 -6.43 19.27
N THR A 22 -5.94 -5.76 19.70
CA THR A 22 -6.06 -4.54 20.49
C THR A 22 -5.93 -3.35 19.55
N LEU A 23 -6.96 -2.51 19.51
CA LEU A 23 -6.98 -1.28 18.73
C LEU A 23 -6.86 -0.09 19.67
N GLU A 24 -5.92 0.80 19.39
CA GLU A 24 -5.81 2.08 20.07
C GLU A 24 -6.74 3.09 19.41
N ARG A 25 -7.54 3.78 20.25
CA ARG A 25 -8.40 4.85 19.78
C ARG A 25 -7.57 6.10 19.53
N THR A 26 -7.40 6.49 18.28
CA THR A 26 -6.62 7.69 17.90
C THR A 26 -7.44 8.99 17.90
N GLY A 27 -8.74 8.92 18.24
CA GLY A 27 -9.68 10.04 18.14
C GLY A 27 -10.06 10.37 16.69
N LYS A 28 -11.09 11.23 16.52
CA LYS A 28 -11.52 11.69 15.20
C LYS A 28 -10.45 12.63 14.62
N LYS A 29 -10.04 12.40 13.36
CA LYS A 29 -9.12 13.24 12.62
C LYS A 29 -9.92 14.12 11.64
N GLU A 30 -10.30 15.32 12.08
CA GLU A 30 -11.10 16.24 11.25
C GLU A 30 -10.27 16.88 10.14
N ARG A 31 -8.96 17.04 10.38
CA ARG A 31 -8.02 17.60 9.39
C ARG A 31 -6.73 16.81 9.40
N PHE A 32 -6.22 16.48 8.24
CA PHE A 32 -4.94 15.78 8.06
C PHE A 32 -4.29 16.21 6.74
N THR A 33 -3.00 15.92 6.59
CA THR A 33 -2.28 16.06 5.34
C THR A 33 -2.09 14.67 4.73
N LEU A 34 -2.39 14.53 3.44
CA LEU A 34 -2.08 13.33 2.67
C LEU A 34 -0.79 13.59 1.88
N LEU A 35 0.23 12.79 2.13
CA LEU A 35 1.48 12.74 1.37
C LEU A 35 1.33 11.66 0.30
N ALA A 36 1.25 12.06 -0.96
CA ALA A 36 1.25 11.15 -2.09
C ALA A 36 2.68 10.99 -2.64
N LEU A 37 3.16 9.75 -2.73
CA LEU A 37 4.45 9.37 -3.29
C LEU A 37 4.18 8.53 -4.52
N ALA A 38 4.68 8.92 -5.68
CA ALA A 38 4.55 8.14 -6.90
C ALA A 38 5.94 7.73 -7.41
N ASP A 39 6.02 6.53 -7.97
CA ASP A 39 7.17 6.08 -8.77
C ASP A 39 8.53 6.22 -8.05
N VAL A 40 8.65 5.71 -6.84
CA VAL A 40 9.92 5.74 -6.10
C VAL A 40 10.96 4.85 -6.78
N GLN A 41 10.54 3.73 -7.33
CA GLN A 41 11.24 2.87 -8.30
C GLN A 41 12.69 2.52 -7.94
N ILE A 42 12.98 2.17 -6.68
CA ILE A 42 14.31 1.70 -6.33
C ILE A 42 14.51 0.24 -6.77
N GLY A 43 15.63 -0.04 -7.42
CA GLY A 43 16.01 -1.39 -7.87
C GLY A 43 17.51 -1.66 -7.74
N ARG A 44 18.31 -0.64 -7.34
CA ARG A 44 19.74 -0.70 -7.18
C ARG A 44 20.19 0.08 -5.94
N ASP A 45 21.38 -0.25 -5.45
CA ASP A 45 21.93 0.36 -4.24
C ASP A 45 22.22 1.87 -4.38
N ASP A 46 22.62 2.32 -5.57
CA ASP A 46 22.86 3.75 -5.83
C ASP A 46 21.58 4.57 -5.75
N GLU A 47 20.44 4.02 -6.15
CA GLU A 47 19.11 4.66 -6.03
C GLU A 47 18.66 4.73 -4.56
N VAL A 48 18.98 3.70 -3.76
CA VAL A 48 18.75 3.75 -2.31
C VAL A 48 19.59 4.86 -1.67
N VAL A 49 20.86 4.98 -2.06
CA VAL A 49 21.76 6.04 -1.58
C VAL A 49 21.22 7.42 -1.96
N MET A 50 20.69 7.61 -3.16
CA MET A 50 20.08 8.86 -3.61
C MET A 50 18.82 9.18 -2.77
N LEU A 51 17.93 8.20 -2.57
CA LEU A 51 16.77 8.36 -1.70
C LEU A 51 17.17 8.78 -0.27
N GLU A 52 18.19 8.15 0.30
CA GLU A 52 18.68 8.44 1.65
C GLU A 52 19.36 9.81 1.79
N LYS A 53 20.13 10.23 0.79
CA LYS A 53 20.98 11.42 0.90
C LYS A 53 20.32 12.67 0.32
N GLU A 54 19.41 12.53 -0.62
CA GLU A 54 18.85 13.65 -1.35
C GLU A 54 17.34 13.86 -1.07
N VAL A 55 16.54 12.79 -0.99
CA VAL A 55 15.11 12.89 -0.84
C VAL A 55 14.68 12.92 0.62
N LEU A 56 15.07 11.90 1.41
CA LEU A 56 14.65 11.80 2.80
C LEU A 56 15.10 12.96 3.69
N PRO A 57 16.31 13.55 3.52
CA PRO A 57 16.73 14.72 4.29
C PRO A 57 15.88 15.98 4.05
N LEU A 58 15.20 16.06 2.92
CA LEU A 58 14.26 17.14 2.62
C LEU A 58 12.84 16.79 3.11
N LEU A 59 12.40 15.56 2.83
CA LEU A 59 11.04 15.12 3.11
C LEU A 59 10.75 14.97 4.61
N VAL A 60 11.66 14.36 5.37
CA VAL A 60 11.46 14.08 6.79
C VAL A 60 11.27 15.37 7.62
N PRO A 61 12.16 16.39 7.53
CA PRO A 61 11.95 17.64 8.22
C PRO A 61 10.69 18.37 7.78
N TYR A 62 10.36 18.33 6.47
CA TYR A 62 9.13 18.93 5.96
C TYR A 62 7.89 18.31 6.60
N VAL A 63 7.81 16.99 6.66
CA VAL A 63 6.69 16.27 7.29
C VAL A 63 6.61 16.58 8.79
N GLN A 64 7.75 16.68 9.48
CA GLN A 64 7.80 16.98 10.91
C GLN A 64 7.35 18.40 11.27
N GLN A 65 7.42 19.35 10.35
CA GLN A 65 6.98 20.74 10.57
C GLN A 65 5.48 20.92 10.41
N LEU A 66 4.76 19.94 9.86
CA LEU A 66 3.32 20.03 9.63
C LEU A 66 2.57 19.93 10.97
N ASP A 67 1.68 20.88 11.20
CA ASP A 67 0.87 21.02 12.42
C ASP A 67 -0.30 20.01 12.52
N LYS A 68 -0.54 19.25 11.45
CA LYS A 68 -1.64 18.27 11.35
C LYS A 68 -1.10 16.85 11.25
N PRO A 69 -1.91 15.86 11.61
CA PRO A 69 -1.57 14.46 11.33
C PRO A 69 -1.27 14.25 9.85
N VAL A 70 -0.18 13.56 9.55
CA VAL A 70 0.22 13.22 8.19
C VAL A 70 0.06 11.73 7.97
N TYR A 71 -0.54 11.38 6.84
CA TYR A 71 -0.65 10.01 6.34
C TYR A 71 -0.08 9.98 4.92
N GLY A 72 0.61 8.93 4.57
CA GLY A 72 1.14 8.74 3.24
C GLY A 72 0.37 7.68 2.46
N ILE A 73 0.40 7.83 1.15
CA ILE A 73 0.03 6.79 0.18
C ILE A 73 1.09 6.75 -0.90
N SER A 74 1.57 5.55 -1.22
CA SER A 74 2.48 5.34 -2.34
C SER A 74 1.69 4.75 -3.50
N LEU A 75 1.76 5.40 -4.66
CA LEU A 75 0.88 5.17 -5.80
C LEU A 75 1.49 4.21 -6.84
N GLY A 76 2.03 3.10 -6.36
CA GLY A 76 2.63 2.08 -7.21
C GLY A 76 4.09 2.33 -7.57
N ASP A 77 4.67 1.37 -8.26
CA ASP A 77 6.05 1.35 -8.70
C ASP A 77 7.05 1.67 -7.58
N LEU A 78 6.96 0.89 -6.51
CA LEU A 78 7.80 1.05 -5.32
C LEU A 78 9.24 0.65 -5.63
N VAL A 79 9.38 -0.39 -6.44
CA VAL A 79 10.65 -0.92 -6.91
C VAL A 79 10.70 -0.96 -8.44
N TRP A 80 11.90 -1.13 -9.00
CA TRP A 80 12.09 -1.30 -10.44
C TRP A 80 12.45 -2.75 -10.76
N ASP A 81 11.43 -3.60 -10.96
CA ASP A 81 11.58 -5.02 -11.36
C ASP A 81 12.50 -5.87 -10.47
N ASN A 82 12.81 -5.39 -9.25
CA ASN A 82 13.73 -6.04 -8.33
C ASN A 82 13.04 -6.36 -7.00
N MET A 83 12.37 -7.50 -6.96
CA MET A 83 11.50 -7.90 -5.84
C MET A 83 12.18 -7.90 -4.46
N PRO A 84 13.46 -8.31 -4.29
CA PRO A 84 14.17 -8.15 -3.03
C PRO A 84 14.19 -6.73 -2.48
N PHE A 85 14.10 -5.71 -3.34
CA PHE A 85 14.07 -4.31 -2.93
C PHE A 85 12.77 -3.87 -2.26
N HIS A 86 11.70 -4.65 -2.29
CA HIS A 86 10.50 -4.37 -1.48
C HIS A 86 10.83 -4.23 0.02
N SER A 87 11.72 -5.08 0.54
CA SER A 87 12.17 -4.97 1.94
C SER A 87 13.02 -3.72 2.17
N VAL A 88 13.90 -3.38 1.23
CA VAL A 88 14.74 -2.17 1.28
C VAL A 88 13.86 -0.91 1.22
N TYR A 89 12.93 -0.84 0.26
CA TYR A 89 11.95 0.24 0.16
C TYR A 89 11.19 0.44 1.48
N LYS A 90 10.70 -0.64 2.05
CA LYS A 90 9.98 -0.62 3.32
C LYS A 90 10.79 0.02 4.45
N GLU A 91 12.09 -0.29 4.54
CA GLU A 91 12.98 0.30 5.55
C GLU A 91 13.19 1.80 5.28
N GLN A 92 13.33 2.22 4.04
CA GLN A 92 13.51 3.62 3.68
C GLN A 92 12.26 4.46 3.99
N ILE A 93 11.09 4.00 3.56
CA ILE A 93 9.82 4.72 3.77
C ILE A 93 9.48 4.85 5.27
N ARG A 94 9.86 3.88 6.09
CA ARG A 94 9.69 3.98 7.56
C ARG A 94 10.40 5.18 8.18
N LYS A 95 11.48 5.67 7.56
CA LYS A 95 12.24 6.84 8.04
C LYS A 95 11.44 8.13 7.96
N ILE A 96 10.39 8.21 7.15
CA ILE A 96 9.48 9.36 7.09
C ILE A 96 8.76 9.56 8.45
N GLY A 97 8.56 8.48 9.21
CA GLY A 97 8.00 8.55 10.56
C GLY A 97 6.48 8.61 10.63
N VAL A 98 5.77 8.54 9.50
CA VAL A 98 4.30 8.52 9.42
C VAL A 98 3.79 7.20 8.80
N PRO A 99 2.52 6.84 9.01
CA PRO A 99 1.91 5.72 8.30
C PRO A 99 1.88 6.00 6.80
N VAL A 100 2.37 5.07 5.98
CA VAL A 100 2.30 5.13 4.52
C VAL A 100 1.65 3.85 4.02
N PHE A 101 0.54 3.99 3.32
CA PHE A 101 -0.19 2.92 2.66
C PHE A 101 0.41 2.67 1.28
N GLN A 102 0.38 1.43 0.81
CA GLN A 102 1.05 1.05 -0.43
C GLN A 102 0.05 0.62 -1.48
N VAL A 103 0.19 1.12 -2.68
CA VAL A 103 -0.47 0.65 -3.89
C VAL A 103 0.56 -0.16 -4.69
N ILE A 104 0.13 -1.21 -5.34
CA ILE A 104 0.99 -1.99 -6.23
C ILE A 104 1.06 -1.30 -7.60
N GLY A 105 2.22 -1.35 -8.26
CA GLY A 105 2.40 -0.91 -9.64
C GLY A 105 2.92 -2.05 -10.53
N ASN A 106 3.08 -1.77 -11.81
CA ASN A 106 3.52 -2.80 -12.77
C ASN A 106 4.98 -3.26 -12.55
N HIS A 107 5.83 -2.42 -11.98
CA HIS A 107 7.20 -2.77 -11.63
C HIS A 107 7.33 -3.53 -10.30
N ASP A 108 6.25 -3.66 -9.55
CA ASP A 108 6.21 -4.42 -8.30
C ASP A 108 5.86 -5.89 -8.49
N HIS A 109 5.65 -6.34 -9.74
CA HIS A 109 5.39 -7.73 -10.11
C HIS A 109 6.67 -8.46 -10.50
N ASP A 110 6.81 -9.73 -10.07
CA ASP A 110 7.91 -10.59 -10.48
C ASP A 110 7.74 -11.03 -11.93
N LYS A 111 8.50 -10.42 -12.82
CA LYS A 111 8.43 -10.66 -14.27
C LYS A 111 8.92 -12.04 -14.71
N ALA A 112 9.57 -12.79 -13.82
CA ALA A 112 9.93 -14.18 -14.06
C ALA A 112 8.75 -15.16 -13.90
N ILE A 113 7.65 -14.69 -13.28
CA ILE A 113 6.44 -15.49 -13.03
C ILE A 113 5.39 -15.16 -14.10
N GLY A 114 4.75 -16.18 -14.64
CA GLY A 114 3.79 -16.03 -15.75
C GLY A 114 2.33 -15.82 -15.35
N MET A 115 2.04 -15.79 -14.04
CA MET A 115 0.66 -15.70 -13.51
C MET A 115 0.53 -14.49 -12.58
N ASP A 116 -0.47 -13.69 -12.81
CA ASP A 116 -0.77 -12.48 -12.02
C ASP A 116 -0.82 -12.75 -10.51
N THR A 117 -1.62 -13.71 -10.09
CA THR A 117 -1.81 -14.09 -8.68
C THR A 117 -0.56 -14.61 -7.96
N GLU A 118 0.51 -14.86 -8.69
CA GLU A 118 1.80 -15.30 -8.15
C GLU A 118 2.87 -14.22 -8.32
N ALA A 119 2.75 -13.39 -9.37
CA ALA A 119 3.72 -12.34 -9.68
C ALA A 119 3.75 -11.22 -8.61
N ASP A 120 2.64 -10.98 -7.93
CA ASP A 120 2.50 -10.01 -6.84
C ASP A 120 2.94 -10.56 -5.46
N HIS A 121 3.40 -11.82 -5.39
CA HIS A 121 3.74 -12.50 -4.13
C HIS A 121 4.73 -11.72 -3.26
N SER A 122 5.76 -11.14 -3.83
CA SER A 122 6.76 -10.36 -3.09
C SER A 122 6.14 -9.09 -2.48
N PHE A 123 5.30 -8.38 -3.23
CA PHE A 123 4.56 -7.24 -2.73
C PHE A 123 3.65 -7.65 -1.56
N ARG A 124 2.84 -8.69 -1.74
CA ARG A 124 1.94 -9.19 -0.68
C ARG A 124 2.68 -9.64 0.58
N ALA A 125 3.85 -10.23 0.43
CA ALA A 125 4.67 -10.63 1.58
C ALA A 125 5.21 -9.43 2.36
N ALA A 126 5.57 -8.34 1.67
CA ALA A 126 6.13 -7.15 2.27
C ALA A 126 5.06 -6.21 2.86
N PHE A 127 3.97 -5.99 2.14
CA PHE A 127 3.03 -4.89 2.40
C PHE A 127 1.61 -5.34 2.72
N GLY A 128 1.16 -6.45 2.22
CA GLY A 128 -0.19 -6.95 2.41
C GLY A 128 -0.97 -7.09 1.10
N PRO A 129 -2.31 -7.08 1.16
CA PRO A 129 -3.14 -7.25 -0.02
C PRO A 129 -2.90 -6.14 -1.05
N THR A 130 -3.12 -6.44 -2.31
CA THR A 130 -2.95 -5.48 -3.42
C THR A 130 -4.15 -4.52 -3.50
N TYR A 131 -5.33 -4.94 -3.03
CA TYR A 131 -6.50 -4.07 -2.90
C TYR A 131 -7.11 -4.14 -1.50
N TYR A 132 -7.53 -2.99 -0.97
CA TYR A 132 -8.07 -2.86 0.39
C TYR A 132 -8.67 -1.47 0.61
N SER A 133 -9.36 -1.28 1.74
CA SER A 133 -9.86 0.03 2.15
C SER A 133 -9.50 0.38 3.58
N TYR A 134 -9.54 1.67 3.89
CA TYR A 134 -9.33 2.18 5.24
C TYR A 134 -9.96 3.57 5.43
N ASN A 135 -10.12 3.98 6.68
CA ASN A 135 -10.72 5.28 7.01
C ASN A 135 -9.71 6.19 7.73
N ILE A 136 -9.69 7.46 7.33
CA ILE A 136 -9.03 8.53 8.07
C ILE A 136 -10.05 9.67 8.21
N GLY A 137 -10.50 9.94 9.44
CA GLY A 137 -11.53 10.95 9.68
C GLY A 137 -12.81 10.66 8.91
N ASP A 138 -13.26 11.63 8.14
CA ASP A 138 -14.47 11.53 7.32
C ASP A 138 -14.16 11.11 5.85
N CYS A 139 -12.94 10.63 5.60
CA CYS A 139 -12.55 10.09 4.31
C CYS A 139 -12.49 8.56 4.36
N HIS A 140 -13.00 7.93 3.34
CA HIS A 140 -12.88 6.50 3.05
C HIS A 140 -11.94 6.33 1.86
N PHE A 141 -10.82 5.67 2.10
CA PHE A 141 -9.80 5.38 1.08
C PHE A 141 -10.00 3.98 0.56
N VAL A 142 -9.96 3.84 -0.74
CA VAL A 142 -9.97 2.56 -1.45
C VAL A 142 -8.68 2.48 -2.26
N VAL A 143 -7.94 1.39 -2.10
CA VAL A 143 -6.81 1.03 -2.95
C VAL A 143 -7.27 -0.11 -3.84
N LEU A 144 -7.05 0.03 -5.14
CA LEU A 144 -7.32 -0.98 -6.14
C LEU A 144 -6.03 -1.39 -6.84
N ASP A 145 -6.04 -2.58 -7.38
CA ASP A 145 -4.99 -3.13 -8.22
C ASP A 145 -5.51 -3.13 -9.66
N ASP A 146 -5.06 -2.19 -10.45
CA ASP A 146 -5.45 -2.05 -11.85
C ASP A 146 -4.42 -2.64 -12.83
N VAL A 147 -3.41 -3.32 -12.32
CA VAL A 147 -2.40 -4.02 -13.11
C VAL A 147 -2.71 -5.49 -13.19
N LEU A 148 -3.34 -5.94 -14.27
CA LEU A 148 -3.47 -7.35 -14.58
C LEU A 148 -2.22 -7.83 -15.34
N TYR A 149 -1.35 -8.55 -14.66
CA TYR A 149 -0.11 -9.08 -15.23
C TYR A 149 -0.39 -10.32 -16.08
N THR A 150 0.00 -10.27 -17.37
CA THR A 150 -0.29 -11.32 -18.34
C THR A 150 0.91 -12.22 -18.65
N GLY A 151 2.00 -12.05 -17.94
CA GLY A 151 3.24 -12.81 -18.12
C GLY A 151 4.21 -12.20 -19.12
N SER A 152 5.46 -12.65 -19.09
CA SER A 152 6.52 -12.20 -20.00
C SER A 152 6.72 -10.68 -20.04
N SER A 153 6.64 -10.04 -18.88
CA SER A 153 6.73 -8.58 -18.68
C SER A 153 5.57 -7.78 -19.33
N ASN A 154 4.47 -8.43 -19.68
CA ASN A 154 3.29 -7.75 -20.20
C ASN A 154 2.21 -7.62 -19.12
N TYR A 155 1.44 -6.56 -19.21
CA TYR A 155 0.28 -6.31 -18.35
C TYR A 155 -0.78 -5.53 -19.11
N THR A 156 -2.00 -5.55 -18.59
CA THR A 156 -3.11 -4.71 -19.06
C THR A 156 -3.67 -3.92 -17.89
N ALA A 157 -4.24 -2.77 -18.17
CA ALA A 157 -4.98 -2.01 -17.16
C ALA A 157 -6.38 -2.62 -17.01
N GLU A 158 -6.63 -3.31 -15.91
CA GLU A 158 -7.90 -3.99 -15.66
C GLU A 158 -8.15 -4.12 -14.16
N ILE A 159 -9.34 -3.73 -13.73
CA ILE A 159 -9.84 -4.06 -12.39
C ILE A 159 -10.69 -5.32 -12.52
N THR A 160 -10.27 -6.40 -11.88
CA THR A 160 -10.93 -7.71 -12.00
C THR A 160 -12.35 -7.69 -11.45
N GLU A 161 -13.22 -8.58 -11.96
CA GLU A 161 -14.59 -8.74 -11.46
C GLU A 161 -14.62 -9.03 -9.94
N ALA A 162 -13.65 -9.76 -9.43
CA ALA A 162 -13.53 -10.05 -8.00
C ALA A 162 -13.27 -8.77 -7.18
N GLN A 163 -12.41 -7.87 -7.66
CA GLN A 163 -12.19 -6.57 -7.02
C GLN A 163 -13.44 -5.69 -7.10
N MET A 164 -14.13 -5.67 -8.24
CA MET A 164 -15.36 -4.90 -8.39
C MET A 164 -16.46 -5.40 -7.46
N ALA A 165 -16.63 -6.71 -7.32
CA ALA A 165 -17.59 -7.30 -6.38
C ALA A 165 -17.22 -6.97 -4.92
N TRP A 166 -15.94 -7.00 -4.57
CA TRP A 166 -15.45 -6.60 -3.26
C TRP A 166 -15.72 -5.10 -3.01
N LEU A 167 -15.39 -4.23 -3.96
CA LEU A 167 -15.60 -2.79 -3.86
C LEU A 167 -17.09 -2.45 -3.66
N GLU A 168 -17.97 -3.13 -4.38
CA GLU A 168 -19.41 -2.97 -4.22
C GLU A 168 -19.89 -3.31 -2.80
N GLN A 169 -19.34 -4.37 -2.22
CA GLN A 169 -19.67 -4.75 -0.84
C GLN A 169 -19.07 -3.75 0.17
N ASP A 170 -17.82 -3.33 -0.02
CA ASP A 170 -17.17 -2.35 0.84
C ASP A 170 -17.97 -1.04 0.89
N LEU A 171 -18.30 -0.49 -0.26
CA LEU A 171 -19.04 0.78 -0.36
C LEU A 171 -20.48 0.73 0.20
N LYS A 172 -21.10 -0.44 0.28
CA LYS A 172 -22.42 -0.59 0.96
C LYS A 172 -22.37 -0.22 2.44
N HIS A 173 -21.20 -0.36 3.05
CA HIS A 173 -20.99 -0.08 4.47
C HIS A 173 -20.44 1.33 4.73
N VAL A 174 -20.16 2.11 3.68
CA VAL A 174 -19.63 3.48 3.80
C VAL A 174 -20.79 4.46 3.95
N PRO A 175 -20.82 5.28 5.02
CA PRO A 175 -21.81 6.34 5.17
C PRO A 175 -21.78 7.32 3.99
N LYS A 176 -22.97 7.82 3.60
CA LYS A 176 -23.16 8.67 2.41
C LYS A 176 -22.49 10.04 2.51
N ASP A 177 -22.15 10.47 3.71
CA ASP A 177 -21.49 11.76 4.00
C ASP A 177 -19.97 11.68 4.01
N LYS A 178 -19.40 10.50 3.80
CA LYS A 178 -17.95 10.35 3.68
C LYS A 178 -17.44 10.69 2.28
N LEU A 179 -16.28 11.36 2.26
CA LEU A 179 -15.52 11.52 1.03
C LEU A 179 -14.85 10.20 0.66
N ILE A 180 -15.06 9.71 -0.55
CA ILE A 180 -14.40 8.51 -1.07
C ILE A 180 -13.19 8.96 -1.91
N ILE A 181 -12.03 8.37 -1.64
CA ILE A 181 -10.77 8.60 -2.37
C ILE A 181 -10.32 7.22 -2.86
N ILE A 182 -10.13 7.09 -4.17
CA ILE A 182 -9.68 5.85 -4.82
C ILE A 182 -8.29 6.08 -5.41
N GLY A 183 -7.38 5.16 -5.15
CA GLY A 183 -6.00 5.14 -5.65
C GLY A 183 -5.57 3.74 -6.06
#